data_292c039b3bd5f4e873588d7bd3e9a35e
#
_entry.id   292c039b3bd5f4e873588d7bd3e9a35e
#
_cell.length_a   1.000
_cell.length_b   1.000
_cell.length_c   1.000
_cell.angle_alpha   90.00
_cell.angle_beta   90.00
_cell.angle_gamma   90.00
#
_symmetry.space_group_name_H-M   'P 1'
#
loop_
_entity.id
_entity.type
_entity.pdbx_description
1 polymer ?
#
loop_
_entity_poly.entity_id
_entity_poly.type
_entity_poly.pdbx_seq_one_letter_code
_entity_poly.pdbx_strand_id
1 'polypeptide(L)'
;STRAGINMNAVREMGQILRKTAYETRKEDSIGCAKLVVFANAVEDNPFMAGAFHGMGEPECVVNVGVSGPGVVQRALQEIHGQPFDVLAETIKRTAFKITRVGELVAQEAAKRLQVPYGIVDLSLAPTPARGDSVAYILQEMGLQMVGAPGTTAALAMLNDMVKKGGVMASSHVGGLSGAFIPVSEDIGMIEAAEAKCLTIEKLEAMTCVCSVGLDMIAIPGDTSANAIAGIIADEAAIGMVN
;
A
#
# COMPACT_ATOMS: atom_id res chain seq x y z
N SER A 1 -9.86 -1.90 19.55
CA SER A 1 -9.23 -3.19 19.29
C SER A 1 -10.13 -4.06 18.44
N THR A 2 -9.60 -4.66 17.41
CA THR A 2 -10.34 -5.56 16.51
C THR A 2 -10.38 -7.01 17.00
N ARG A 3 -9.53 -7.40 17.95
CA ARG A 3 -9.51 -8.77 18.54
C ARG A 3 -10.82 -9.17 19.21
N ALA A 4 -11.56 -8.20 19.75
CA ALA A 4 -12.87 -8.42 20.41
C ALA A 4 -14.05 -7.84 19.58
N GLY A 5 -13.81 -7.52 18.32
CA GLY A 5 -14.74 -6.80 17.47
C GLY A 5 -14.39 -5.32 17.31
N ILE A 6 -15.10 -4.63 16.42
CA ILE A 6 -14.86 -3.21 16.12
C ILE A 6 -15.46 -2.35 17.26
N ASN A 7 -14.63 -1.52 17.88
CA ASN A 7 -15.10 -0.55 18.88
C ASN A 7 -15.72 0.67 18.17
N MET A 8 -17.00 0.61 17.87
CA MET A 8 -17.72 1.67 17.15
C MET A 8 -17.73 3.02 17.86
N ASN A 9 -17.60 3.06 19.19
CA ASN A 9 -17.48 4.33 19.93
C ASN A 9 -16.12 4.99 19.62
N ALA A 10 -15.04 4.21 19.63
CA ALA A 10 -13.71 4.70 19.28
C ALA A 10 -13.64 5.13 17.80
N VAL A 11 -14.28 4.40 16.91
CA VAL A 11 -14.37 4.75 15.47
C VAL A 11 -15.05 6.10 15.29
N ARG A 12 -16.18 6.34 15.97
CA ARG A 12 -16.89 7.62 15.92
C ARG A 12 -16.05 8.78 16.47
N GLU A 13 -15.35 8.54 17.58
CA GLU A 13 -14.45 9.52 18.17
C GLU A 13 -13.27 9.83 17.25
N MET A 14 -12.69 8.81 16.59
CA MET A 14 -11.63 8.97 15.63
C MET A 14 -12.04 9.83 14.42
N GLY A 15 -13.26 9.67 13.92
CA GLY A 15 -13.80 10.54 12.87
C GLY A 15 -13.83 12.02 13.28
N GLN A 16 -14.17 12.30 14.54
CA GLN A 16 -14.12 13.67 15.08
C GLN A 16 -12.69 14.18 15.24
N ILE A 17 -11.77 13.33 15.71
CA ILE A 17 -10.35 13.66 15.85
C ILE A 17 -9.73 13.99 14.50
N LEU A 18 -9.94 13.17 13.48
CA LEU A 18 -9.43 13.41 12.13
C LEU A 18 -9.93 14.74 11.57
N ARG A 19 -11.23 15.01 11.67
CA ARG A 19 -11.79 16.27 11.22
C ARG A 19 -11.21 17.48 11.95
N LYS A 20 -11.03 17.38 13.26
CA LYS A 20 -10.41 18.44 14.07
C LYS A 20 -8.94 18.63 13.66
N THR A 21 -8.19 17.54 13.51
CA THR A 21 -6.79 17.57 13.08
C THR A 21 -6.64 18.24 11.71
N ALA A 22 -7.51 17.90 10.76
CA ALA A 22 -7.53 18.53 9.45
C ALA A 22 -7.77 20.05 9.56
N TYR A 23 -8.74 20.46 10.38
CA TYR A 23 -9.03 21.88 10.59
C TYR A 23 -7.89 22.65 11.25
N GLU A 24 -7.27 22.08 12.29
CA GLU A 24 -6.17 22.75 13.01
C GLU A 24 -4.91 22.89 12.14
N THR A 25 -4.66 21.94 11.25
CA THR A 25 -3.49 21.95 10.35
C THR A 25 -3.81 22.41 8.93
N ARG A 26 -4.99 23.00 8.68
CA ARG A 26 -5.45 23.40 7.34
C ARG A 26 -4.58 24.41 6.61
N LYS A 27 -3.75 25.17 7.35
CA LYS A 27 -2.80 26.12 6.75
C LYS A 27 -1.55 25.45 6.21
N GLU A 28 -1.35 24.19 6.54
CA GLU A 28 -0.24 23.33 6.17
C GLU A 28 -0.80 22.09 5.45
N ASP A 29 -1.75 22.28 4.55
CA ASP A 29 -2.39 21.24 3.72
C ASP A 29 -2.94 20.06 4.53
N SER A 30 -3.39 20.32 5.76
CA SER A 30 -3.91 19.31 6.69
C SER A 30 -2.92 18.18 7.02
N ILE A 31 -1.64 18.47 6.99
CA ILE A 31 -0.53 17.50 7.20
C ILE A 31 -0.65 16.69 8.49
N GLY A 32 -1.36 17.21 9.48
CA GLY A 32 -1.62 16.47 10.73
C GLY A 32 -2.35 15.16 10.49
N CYS A 33 -3.22 15.08 9.49
CA CYS A 33 -3.91 13.84 9.14
C CYS A 33 -2.97 12.79 8.53
N ALA A 34 -1.95 13.21 7.78
CA ALA A 34 -0.96 12.30 7.21
C ALA A 34 -0.08 11.61 8.28
N LYS A 35 -0.13 12.09 9.53
CA LYS A 35 0.60 11.51 10.67
C LYS A 35 -0.28 10.65 11.56
N LEU A 36 -1.54 10.46 11.21
CA LEU A 36 -2.51 9.71 12.00
C LEU A 36 -3.09 8.58 11.15
N VAL A 37 -2.91 7.34 11.61
CA VAL A 37 -3.39 6.15 10.92
C VAL A 37 -4.14 5.25 11.89
N VAL A 38 -5.15 4.55 11.38
CA VAL A 38 -5.89 3.50 12.09
C VAL A 38 -5.58 2.17 11.44
N PHE A 39 -5.02 1.24 12.18
CA PHE A 39 -4.78 -0.12 11.72
C PHE A 39 -5.77 -1.11 12.34
N ALA A 40 -6.26 -2.05 11.53
CA ALA A 40 -6.99 -3.23 11.96
C ALA A 40 -6.10 -4.47 11.78
N ASN A 41 -6.10 -5.38 12.75
CA ASN A 41 -5.31 -6.62 12.72
C ASN A 41 -3.80 -6.43 12.46
N ALA A 42 -3.23 -5.30 12.88
CA ALA A 42 -1.79 -5.10 12.76
C ALA A 42 -1.02 -6.19 13.52
N VAL A 43 -0.01 -6.75 12.86
CA VAL A 43 0.88 -7.76 13.44
C VAL A 43 1.94 -7.06 14.28
N GLU A 44 2.23 -7.61 15.47
CA GLU A 44 3.32 -7.13 16.32
C GLU A 44 4.68 -7.39 15.67
N ASP A 45 5.65 -6.51 15.90
CA ASP A 45 7.02 -6.62 15.38
C ASP A 45 7.12 -6.78 13.85
N ASN A 46 6.25 -6.12 13.13
CA ASN A 46 6.28 -6.14 11.67
C ASN A 46 6.87 -4.82 11.14
N PRO A 47 8.14 -4.81 10.70
CA PRO A 47 8.68 -3.67 9.97
C PRO A 47 8.06 -3.62 8.56
N PHE A 48 7.90 -2.40 8.04
CA PHE A 48 7.41 -2.17 6.67
C PHE A 48 8.07 -0.91 6.09
N MET A 49 7.88 -0.68 4.81
CA MET A 49 8.39 0.56 4.22
C MET A 49 7.81 1.77 4.95
N ALA A 50 8.68 2.69 5.31
CA ALA A 50 8.38 3.93 6.05
C ALA A 50 7.94 3.76 7.51
N GLY A 51 7.99 2.55 8.10
CA GLY A 51 7.61 2.39 9.51
C GLY A 51 7.83 1.01 10.09
N ALA A 52 7.32 0.81 11.29
CA ALA A 52 7.28 -0.50 11.93
C ALA A 52 6.21 -0.54 13.04
N PHE A 53 5.63 -1.70 13.24
CA PHE A 53 4.90 -2.02 14.46
C PHE A 53 5.87 -2.59 15.48
N HIS A 54 5.94 -1.98 16.65
CA HIS A 54 6.80 -2.44 17.74
C HIS A 54 6.03 -3.38 18.68
N GLY A 55 6.63 -4.48 19.04
CA GLY A 55 6.15 -5.42 20.04
C GLY A 55 7.24 -5.78 21.05
N MET A 56 7.19 -6.98 21.59
CA MET A 56 8.18 -7.51 22.54
C MET A 56 9.21 -8.41 21.85
N GLY A 57 9.38 -8.25 20.55
CA GLY A 57 10.28 -9.09 19.76
C GLY A 57 11.75 -8.73 19.95
N GLU A 58 12.57 -9.56 19.41
CA GLU A 58 14.02 -9.45 19.33
C GLU A 58 14.45 -9.31 17.88
N PRO A 59 15.57 -8.68 17.61
CA PRO A 59 16.55 -8.00 18.45
C PRO A 59 16.21 -6.52 18.71
N GLU A 60 16.90 -5.88 19.67
CA GLU A 60 16.76 -4.43 19.93
C GLU A 60 17.17 -3.55 18.74
N CYS A 61 18.01 -4.08 17.86
CA CYS A 61 18.46 -3.39 16.64
C CYS A 61 18.51 -4.39 15.49
N VAL A 62 17.88 -4.04 14.36
CA VAL A 62 17.81 -4.87 13.15
C VAL A 62 17.83 -3.99 11.90
N VAL A 63 18.44 -4.48 10.83
CA VAL A 63 18.37 -3.84 9.50
C VAL A 63 17.25 -4.50 8.69
N ASN A 64 16.30 -3.69 8.27
CA ASN A 64 15.29 -4.05 7.28
C ASN A 64 15.47 -3.20 6.03
N VAL A 65 15.12 -3.72 4.87
CA VAL A 65 15.18 -2.98 3.60
C VAL A 65 13.80 -2.93 2.98
N GLY A 66 13.27 -1.72 2.80
CA GLY A 66 12.11 -1.47 1.95
C GLY A 66 12.56 -1.11 0.54
N VAL A 67 11.97 -1.75 -0.46
CA VAL A 67 12.22 -1.45 -1.86
C VAL A 67 10.90 -1.03 -2.51
N SER A 68 10.86 0.17 -3.07
CA SER A 68 9.75 0.63 -3.91
C SER A 68 10.08 0.41 -5.37
N GLY A 69 9.12 -0.07 -6.14
CA GLY A 69 9.37 -0.42 -7.53
C GLY A 69 8.24 -0.25 -8.51
N PRO A 70 7.24 0.67 -8.34
CA PRO A 70 6.16 0.83 -9.32
C PRO A 70 6.69 1.12 -10.71
N GLY A 71 7.62 2.06 -10.84
CA GLY A 71 8.20 2.44 -12.14
C GLY A 71 8.95 1.31 -12.84
N VAL A 72 9.61 0.43 -12.09
CA VAL A 72 10.31 -0.72 -12.68
C VAL A 72 9.31 -1.73 -13.24
N VAL A 73 8.23 -2.00 -12.51
CA VAL A 73 7.16 -2.90 -12.96
C VAL A 73 6.42 -2.30 -14.14
N GLN A 74 6.05 -1.02 -14.07
CA GLN A 74 5.40 -0.30 -15.17
C GLN A 74 6.24 -0.40 -16.45
N ARG A 75 7.54 -0.09 -16.38
CA ARG A 75 8.43 -0.15 -17.52
C ARG A 75 8.52 -1.55 -18.11
N ALA A 76 8.61 -2.58 -17.28
CA ALA A 76 8.66 -3.96 -17.74
C ALA A 76 7.39 -4.37 -18.48
N LEU A 77 6.21 -3.89 -18.07
CA LEU A 77 4.95 -4.15 -18.75
C LEU A 77 4.81 -3.37 -20.07
N GLN A 78 5.31 -2.14 -20.13
CA GLN A 78 5.33 -1.34 -21.36
C GLN A 78 6.10 -2.04 -22.49
N GLU A 79 7.18 -2.75 -22.15
CA GLU A 79 7.99 -3.49 -23.12
C GLU A 79 7.26 -4.69 -23.73
N ILE A 80 6.21 -5.18 -23.07
CA ILE A 80 5.39 -6.32 -23.51
C ILE A 80 3.92 -5.93 -23.71
N HIS A 81 3.64 -4.65 -23.97
CA HIS A 81 2.28 -4.15 -24.16
C HIS A 81 1.48 -5.01 -25.16
N GLY A 82 0.23 -5.31 -24.82
CA GLY A 82 -0.66 -6.11 -25.66
C GLY A 82 -0.44 -7.63 -25.62
N GLN A 83 0.51 -8.12 -24.81
CA GLN A 83 0.69 -9.57 -24.63
C GLN A 83 -0.42 -10.19 -23.76
N PRO A 84 -0.64 -11.52 -23.83
CA PRO A 84 -1.60 -12.22 -22.98
C PRO A 84 -1.34 -12.09 -21.47
N PHE A 85 -2.38 -12.27 -20.67
CA PHE A 85 -2.32 -12.09 -19.21
C PHE A 85 -1.29 -12.99 -18.50
N ASP A 86 -1.08 -14.19 -18.97
CA ASP A 86 -0.06 -15.11 -18.44
C ASP A 86 1.37 -14.55 -18.64
N VAL A 87 1.63 -13.90 -19.77
CA VAL A 87 2.89 -13.23 -20.04
C VAL A 87 3.05 -12.00 -19.15
N LEU A 88 1.99 -11.21 -18.95
CA LEU A 88 2.00 -10.08 -18.01
C LEU A 88 2.28 -10.56 -16.58
N ALA A 89 1.55 -11.58 -16.11
CA ALA A 89 1.72 -12.15 -14.78
C ALA A 89 3.14 -12.65 -14.54
N GLU A 90 3.71 -13.40 -15.49
CA GLU A 90 5.08 -13.91 -15.40
C GLU A 90 6.12 -12.78 -15.40
N THR A 91 5.88 -11.73 -16.17
CA THR A 91 6.77 -10.55 -16.22
C THR A 91 6.76 -9.79 -14.89
N ILE A 92 5.59 -9.58 -14.29
CA ILE A 92 5.47 -8.96 -12.96
C ILE A 92 6.23 -9.79 -11.92
N LYS A 93 5.99 -11.10 -11.88
CA LYS A 93 6.63 -12.01 -10.95
C LYS A 93 8.16 -12.01 -11.07
N ARG A 94 8.69 -12.07 -12.30
CA ARG A 94 10.14 -12.01 -12.55
C ARG A 94 10.75 -10.66 -12.19
N THR A 95 10.03 -9.58 -12.40
CA THR A 95 10.47 -8.24 -12.04
C THR A 95 10.52 -8.10 -10.52
N ALA A 96 9.47 -8.53 -9.82
CA ALA A 96 9.41 -8.56 -8.36
C ALA A 96 10.55 -9.42 -7.77
N PHE A 97 10.81 -10.60 -8.33
CA PHE A 97 11.95 -11.43 -7.95
C PHE A 97 13.28 -10.68 -8.02
N LYS A 98 13.55 -10.01 -9.15
CA LYS A 98 14.81 -9.27 -9.34
C LYS A 98 14.97 -8.13 -8.34
N ILE A 99 13.91 -7.36 -8.12
CA ILE A 99 13.90 -6.22 -7.20
C ILE A 99 14.15 -6.72 -5.77
N THR A 100 13.41 -7.73 -5.33
CA THR A 100 13.56 -8.31 -3.98
C THR A 100 14.96 -8.86 -3.77
N ARG A 101 15.52 -9.56 -4.77
CA ARG A 101 16.88 -10.11 -4.68
C ARG A 101 17.94 -9.04 -4.52
N VAL A 102 17.81 -7.92 -5.23
CA VAL A 102 18.70 -6.77 -5.04
C VAL A 102 18.57 -6.19 -3.63
N GLY A 103 17.33 -6.01 -3.17
CA GLY A 103 17.05 -5.53 -1.80
C GLY A 103 17.70 -6.42 -0.73
N GLU A 104 17.58 -7.73 -0.87
CA GLU A 104 18.21 -8.69 0.06
C GLU A 104 19.73 -8.57 0.08
N LEU A 105 20.38 -8.49 -1.09
CA LEU A 105 21.83 -8.34 -1.17
C LEU A 105 22.31 -7.06 -0.49
N VAL A 106 21.58 -5.96 -0.66
CA VAL A 106 21.86 -4.69 0.01
C VAL A 106 21.68 -4.82 1.52
N ALA A 107 20.60 -5.46 1.97
CA ALA A 107 20.31 -5.67 3.38
C ALA A 107 21.40 -6.49 4.08
N GLN A 108 21.84 -7.59 3.47
CA GLN A 108 22.88 -8.45 4.00
C GLN A 108 24.23 -7.71 4.12
N GLU A 109 24.60 -6.93 3.12
CA GLU A 109 25.83 -6.14 3.16
C GLU A 109 25.76 -5.01 4.20
N ALA A 110 24.61 -4.34 4.31
CA ALA A 110 24.39 -3.30 5.33
C ALA A 110 24.47 -3.89 6.75
N ALA A 111 23.78 -5.00 7.01
CA ALA A 111 23.78 -5.69 8.29
C ALA A 111 25.20 -6.10 8.69
N LYS A 112 25.97 -6.64 7.75
CA LYS A 112 27.37 -7.03 7.96
C LYS A 112 28.24 -5.82 8.34
N ARG A 113 28.11 -4.70 7.63
CA ARG A 113 28.89 -3.50 7.93
C ARG A 113 28.53 -2.86 9.27
N LEU A 114 27.26 -2.87 9.62
CA LEU A 114 26.75 -2.31 10.87
C LEU A 114 26.89 -3.27 12.06
N GLN A 115 27.22 -4.53 11.82
CA GLN A 115 27.29 -5.60 12.82
C GLN A 115 25.98 -5.80 13.58
N VAL A 116 24.87 -5.71 12.89
CA VAL A 116 23.51 -5.94 13.42
C VAL A 116 22.82 -7.03 12.62
N PRO A 117 21.82 -7.73 13.19
CA PRO A 117 21.06 -8.73 12.46
C PRO A 117 20.34 -8.15 11.23
N TYR A 118 20.21 -8.98 10.20
CA TYR A 118 19.33 -8.73 9.07
C TYR A 118 17.92 -9.27 9.37
N GLY A 119 16.91 -8.46 9.17
CA GLY A 119 15.50 -8.81 9.35
C GLY A 119 14.84 -9.20 8.04
N ILE A 120 14.11 -8.26 7.42
CA ILE A 120 13.30 -8.53 6.22
C ILE A 120 13.59 -7.60 5.07
N VAL A 121 13.15 -8.04 3.86
CA VAL A 121 12.93 -7.18 2.69
C VAL A 121 11.43 -6.99 2.51
N ASP A 122 11.00 -5.75 2.48
CA ASP A 122 9.65 -5.35 2.09
C ASP A 122 9.66 -4.85 0.65
N LEU A 123 8.99 -5.56 -0.25
CA LEU A 123 8.76 -5.11 -1.62
C LEU A 123 7.37 -4.48 -1.71
N SER A 124 7.31 -3.20 -1.46
CA SER A 124 6.09 -2.41 -1.60
C SER A 124 6.12 -1.60 -2.89
N LEU A 125 5.07 -1.71 -3.69
CA LEU A 125 4.83 -0.82 -4.81
C LEU A 125 4.16 0.44 -4.26
N ALA A 126 4.96 1.27 -3.59
CA ALA A 126 4.54 2.54 -3.01
C ALA A 126 4.82 3.65 -4.03
N PRO A 127 3.79 4.22 -4.67
CA PRO A 127 3.97 5.22 -5.71
C PRO A 127 4.42 6.57 -5.14
N THR A 128 4.93 7.41 -6.04
CA THR A 128 5.16 8.83 -5.78
C THR A 128 4.40 9.67 -6.82
N PRO A 129 4.21 10.99 -6.62
CA PRO A 129 3.59 11.84 -7.63
C PRO A 129 4.38 11.99 -8.92
N ALA A 130 5.57 11.39 -9.00
CA ALA A 130 6.41 11.44 -10.19
C ALA A 130 5.81 10.63 -11.34
N ARG A 131 5.87 11.17 -12.56
CA ARG A 131 5.49 10.41 -13.75
C ARG A 131 6.41 9.20 -13.92
N GLY A 132 5.79 8.05 -14.20
CA GLY A 132 6.51 6.78 -14.33
C GLY A 132 6.70 6.03 -13.02
N ASP A 133 6.05 6.46 -11.92
CA ASP A 133 6.08 5.79 -10.63
C ASP A 133 4.66 5.65 -10.06
N SER A 134 3.75 5.05 -10.82
CA SER A 134 2.33 4.94 -10.52
C SER A 134 1.84 3.49 -10.57
N VAL A 135 1.16 3.06 -9.52
CA VAL A 135 0.45 1.77 -9.48
C VAL A 135 -0.76 1.79 -10.41
N ALA A 136 -1.46 2.93 -10.50
CA ALA A 136 -2.58 3.07 -11.42
C ALA A 136 -2.15 2.82 -12.86
N TYR A 137 -1.00 3.33 -13.27
CA TYR A 137 -0.49 3.10 -14.62
C TYR A 137 -0.04 1.65 -14.85
N ILE A 138 0.47 0.96 -13.83
CA ILE A 138 0.70 -0.49 -13.92
C ILE A 138 -0.61 -1.21 -14.27
N LEU A 139 -1.70 -0.89 -13.56
CA LEU A 139 -3.01 -1.50 -13.81
C LEU A 139 -3.55 -1.15 -15.20
N GLN A 140 -3.26 0.04 -15.72
CA GLN A 140 -3.63 0.42 -17.10
C GLN A 140 -2.81 -0.35 -18.15
N GLU A 141 -1.52 -0.57 -17.92
CA GLU A 141 -0.71 -1.44 -18.79
C GLU A 141 -1.21 -2.90 -18.81
N MET A 142 -1.91 -3.33 -17.74
CA MET A 142 -2.59 -4.63 -17.68
C MET A 142 -3.90 -4.66 -18.47
N GLY A 143 -4.28 -3.57 -19.15
CA GLY A 143 -5.42 -3.49 -20.06
C GLY A 143 -6.64 -2.72 -19.51
N LEU A 144 -6.53 -2.07 -18.35
CA LEU A 144 -7.59 -1.18 -17.87
C LEU A 144 -7.57 0.15 -18.63
N GLN A 145 -8.73 0.63 -19.01
CA GLN A 145 -8.85 1.97 -19.60
C GLN A 145 -8.50 3.07 -18.59
N MET A 146 -8.97 2.92 -17.36
CA MET A 146 -8.69 3.80 -16.23
C MET A 146 -8.94 3.04 -14.93
N VAL A 147 -8.17 3.33 -13.90
CA VAL A 147 -8.40 2.79 -12.57
C VAL A 147 -9.76 3.27 -12.04
N GLY A 148 -10.48 2.39 -11.36
CA GLY A 148 -11.88 2.62 -10.96
C GLY A 148 -12.88 1.91 -11.87
N ALA A 149 -12.56 1.70 -13.15
CA ALA A 149 -13.39 0.95 -14.08
C ALA A 149 -13.55 -0.54 -13.66
N PRO A 150 -14.59 -1.24 -14.16
CA PRO A 150 -14.72 -2.67 -13.98
C PRO A 150 -13.42 -3.41 -14.36
N GLY A 151 -13.02 -4.38 -13.54
CA GLY A 151 -11.74 -5.10 -13.70
C GLY A 151 -10.61 -4.60 -12.80
N THR A 152 -10.68 -3.39 -12.26
CA THR A 152 -9.62 -2.80 -11.42
C THR A 152 -9.25 -3.68 -10.23
N THR A 153 -10.25 -4.15 -9.46
CA THR A 153 -10.01 -5.01 -8.29
C THR A 153 -9.36 -6.33 -8.68
N ALA A 154 -9.77 -6.93 -9.81
CA ALA A 154 -9.16 -8.17 -10.31
C ALA A 154 -7.72 -7.97 -10.77
N ALA A 155 -7.44 -6.88 -11.49
CA ALA A 155 -6.08 -6.54 -11.92
C ALA A 155 -5.16 -6.28 -10.71
N LEU A 156 -5.64 -5.57 -9.69
CA LEU A 156 -4.91 -5.34 -8.45
C LEU A 156 -4.62 -6.64 -7.69
N ALA A 157 -5.60 -7.55 -7.61
CA ALA A 157 -5.41 -8.87 -7.01
C ALA A 157 -4.31 -9.67 -7.73
N MET A 158 -4.32 -9.67 -9.07
CA MET A 158 -3.27 -10.33 -9.85
C MET A 158 -1.90 -9.68 -9.64
N LEU A 159 -1.83 -8.36 -9.64
CA LEU A 159 -0.60 -7.61 -9.37
C LEU A 159 0.00 -8.02 -8.03
N ASN A 160 -0.80 -7.99 -6.97
CA ASN A 160 -0.35 -8.36 -5.62
C ASN A 160 0.09 -9.83 -5.52
N ASP A 161 -0.67 -10.75 -6.12
CA ASP A 161 -0.31 -12.17 -6.11
C ASP A 161 1.04 -12.40 -6.80
N MET A 162 1.28 -11.78 -7.94
CA MET A 162 2.55 -11.91 -8.67
C MET A 162 3.71 -11.26 -7.94
N VAL A 163 3.51 -10.10 -7.32
CA VAL A 163 4.53 -9.43 -6.50
C VAL A 163 4.92 -10.30 -5.31
N LYS A 164 3.94 -10.82 -4.56
CA LYS A 164 4.18 -11.70 -3.41
C LYS A 164 4.89 -13.00 -3.82
N LYS A 165 4.46 -13.64 -4.90
CA LYS A 165 5.11 -14.86 -5.44
C LYS A 165 6.55 -14.58 -5.88
N GLY A 166 6.81 -13.48 -6.56
CA GLY A 166 8.16 -13.09 -6.95
C GLY A 166 9.06 -12.83 -5.74
N GLY A 167 8.55 -12.15 -4.71
CA GLY A 167 9.26 -11.91 -3.46
C GLY A 167 9.65 -13.18 -2.74
N VAL A 168 8.68 -14.06 -2.45
CA VAL A 168 8.93 -15.34 -1.75
C VAL A 168 9.90 -16.25 -2.49
N MET A 169 9.91 -16.21 -3.81
CA MET A 169 10.87 -16.96 -4.61
C MET A 169 12.28 -16.36 -4.54
N ALA A 170 12.42 -15.08 -4.25
CA ALA A 170 13.71 -14.37 -4.23
C ALA A 170 14.41 -14.46 -2.87
N SER A 171 13.68 -14.49 -1.78
CA SER A 171 14.20 -14.43 -0.41
C SER A 171 13.32 -15.18 0.57
N SER A 172 13.93 -15.79 1.58
CA SER A 172 13.24 -16.35 2.75
C SER A 172 12.92 -15.27 3.82
N HIS A 173 13.36 -14.05 3.62
CA HIS A 173 13.23 -12.94 4.55
C HIS A 173 12.23 -11.87 4.02
N VAL A 174 11.28 -12.27 3.20
CA VAL A 174 10.23 -11.36 2.73
C VAL A 174 9.24 -11.11 3.87
N GLY A 175 8.92 -9.85 4.08
CA GLY A 175 7.98 -9.43 5.13
C GLY A 175 7.38 -8.06 4.83
N GLY A 176 6.95 -7.38 5.88
CA GLY A 176 6.33 -6.08 5.75
C GLY A 176 4.93 -6.13 5.15
N LEU A 177 4.56 -5.11 4.40
CA LEU A 177 3.28 -5.01 3.71
C LEU A 177 3.30 -5.55 2.28
N SER A 178 4.46 -5.81 1.74
CA SER A 178 4.78 -6.31 0.38
C SER A 178 3.61 -6.39 -0.59
N GLY A 179 3.56 -5.46 -1.54
CA GLY A 179 2.50 -5.38 -2.56
C GLY A 179 2.17 -3.96 -2.98
N ALA A 180 1.07 -3.77 -3.67
CA ALA A 180 0.67 -2.48 -4.22
C ALA A 180 -0.07 -1.62 -3.20
N PHE A 181 0.31 -0.34 -3.13
CA PHE A 181 -0.38 0.72 -2.41
C PHE A 181 -1.28 1.49 -3.38
N ILE A 182 -2.36 2.04 -2.86
CA ILE A 182 -3.38 2.72 -3.68
C ILE A 182 -3.70 4.14 -3.15
N PRO A 183 -2.70 4.98 -2.85
CA PRO A 183 -2.94 6.32 -2.33
C PRO A 183 -3.50 7.25 -3.41
N VAL A 184 -4.46 8.11 -3.06
CA VAL A 184 -5.02 9.11 -4.00
C VAL A 184 -4.32 10.46 -3.90
N SER A 185 -3.40 10.64 -2.97
CA SER A 185 -2.58 11.86 -2.84
C SER A 185 -1.15 11.71 -3.38
N GLU A 186 -0.67 10.48 -3.55
CA GLU A 186 0.72 10.17 -3.89
C GLU A 186 0.89 9.40 -5.20
N ASP A 187 -0.19 8.96 -5.82
CA ASP A 187 -0.18 8.28 -7.13
C ASP A 187 -0.87 9.16 -8.17
N ILE A 188 -0.10 9.65 -9.15
CA ILE A 188 -0.64 10.55 -10.17
C ILE A 188 -1.79 9.93 -10.96
N GLY A 189 -1.75 8.65 -11.28
CA GLY A 189 -2.82 7.98 -12.01
C GLY A 189 -4.07 7.74 -11.15
N MET A 190 -3.92 7.53 -9.83
CA MET A 190 -5.06 7.49 -8.91
C MET A 190 -5.71 8.87 -8.77
N ILE A 191 -4.91 9.93 -8.68
CA ILE A 191 -5.39 11.32 -8.65
C ILE A 191 -6.19 11.63 -9.92
N GLU A 192 -5.63 11.36 -11.10
CA GLU A 192 -6.31 11.56 -12.38
C GLU A 192 -7.63 10.78 -12.48
N ALA A 193 -7.66 9.54 -11.97
CA ALA A 193 -8.86 8.72 -11.96
C ALA A 193 -9.95 9.25 -11.02
N ALA A 194 -9.55 9.79 -9.87
CA ALA A 194 -10.46 10.44 -8.93
C ALA A 194 -11.03 11.76 -9.51
N GLU A 195 -10.19 12.59 -10.13
CA GLU A 195 -10.61 13.81 -10.81
C GLU A 195 -11.59 13.52 -11.96
N ALA A 196 -11.34 12.44 -12.70
CA ALA A 196 -12.23 11.94 -13.75
C ALA A 196 -13.52 11.30 -13.21
N LYS A 197 -13.69 11.21 -11.89
CA LYS A 197 -14.82 10.54 -11.21
C LYS A 197 -14.97 9.06 -11.58
N CYS A 198 -13.93 8.43 -12.03
CA CYS A 198 -13.89 7.00 -12.30
C CYS A 198 -13.54 6.20 -11.02
N LEU A 199 -12.69 6.77 -10.16
CA LEU A 199 -12.31 6.20 -8.88
C LEU A 199 -13.07 6.89 -7.74
N THR A 200 -13.89 6.13 -7.02
CA THR A 200 -14.69 6.59 -5.86
C THR A 200 -14.20 5.94 -4.57
N ILE A 201 -14.65 6.44 -3.41
CA ILE A 201 -14.32 5.85 -2.10
C ILE A 201 -14.78 4.39 -2.04
N GLU A 202 -16.01 4.10 -2.45
CA GLU A 202 -16.55 2.73 -2.44
C GLU A 202 -15.75 1.78 -3.33
N LYS A 203 -15.19 2.31 -4.42
CA LYS A 203 -14.31 1.52 -5.29
C LYS A 203 -12.96 1.27 -4.64
N LEU A 204 -12.42 2.28 -3.95
CA LEU A 204 -11.19 2.13 -3.17
C LEU A 204 -11.38 1.11 -2.03
N GLU A 205 -12.46 1.18 -1.27
CA GLU A 205 -12.81 0.20 -0.24
C GLU A 205 -12.86 -1.23 -0.82
N ALA A 206 -13.50 -1.41 -1.98
CA ALA A 206 -13.50 -2.72 -2.66
C ALA A 206 -12.09 -3.15 -3.08
N MET A 207 -11.20 -2.23 -3.45
CA MET A 207 -9.81 -2.52 -3.79
C MET A 207 -8.99 -2.90 -2.56
N THR A 208 -9.31 -2.38 -1.38
CA THR A 208 -8.60 -2.71 -0.13
C THR A 208 -8.76 -4.17 0.27
N CYS A 209 -9.80 -4.86 -0.19
CA CYS A 209 -9.93 -6.31 -0.02
C CYS A 209 -8.78 -7.11 -0.64
N VAL A 210 -8.04 -6.55 -1.58
CA VAL A 210 -6.97 -7.22 -2.33
C VAL A 210 -5.68 -6.41 -2.41
N CYS A 211 -5.61 -5.22 -1.81
CA CYS A 211 -4.39 -4.43 -1.71
C CYS A 211 -3.51 -4.91 -0.55
N SER A 212 -2.40 -4.24 -0.32
CA SER A 212 -1.44 -4.65 0.72
C SER A 212 -1.54 -3.86 2.01
N VAL A 213 -2.23 -2.70 2.02
CA VAL A 213 -2.19 -1.80 3.18
C VAL A 213 -3.56 -1.25 3.60
N GLY A 214 -4.54 -1.19 2.73
CA GLY A 214 -5.81 -0.52 2.97
C GLY A 214 -5.88 0.87 2.35
N LEU A 215 -6.74 1.74 2.85
CA LEU A 215 -6.82 3.14 2.44
C LEU A 215 -5.64 3.92 3.01
N ASP A 216 -4.67 4.22 2.17
CA ASP A 216 -3.47 4.95 2.52
C ASP A 216 -3.46 6.32 1.82
N MET A 217 -3.32 7.39 2.60
CA MET A 217 -3.17 8.75 2.08
C MET A 217 -4.26 9.16 1.08
N ILE A 218 -5.52 8.98 1.44
CA ILE A 218 -6.67 9.35 0.61
C ILE A 218 -7.09 10.79 0.92
N ALA A 219 -6.95 11.68 -0.07
CA ALA A 219 -7.46 13.04 0.03
C ALA A 219 -8.99 13.04 -0.15
N ILE A 220 -9.71 13.58 0.82
CA ILE A 220 -11.16 13.75 0.79
C ILE A 220 -11.53 15.22 1.00
N PRO A 221 -12.73 15.71 0.57
CA PRO A 221 -13.15 17.07 0.79
C PRO A 221 -13.11 17.48 2.27
N GLY A 222 -12.62 18.69 2.55
CA GLY A 222 -12.45 19.19 3.92
C GLY A 222 -13.76 19.41 4.69
N ASP A 223 -14.90 19.42 4.01
CA ASP A 223 -16.25 19.50 4.59
C ASP A 223 -16.89 18.13 4.87
N THR A 224 -16.17 17.04 4.57
CA THR A 224 -16.62 15.67 4.86
C THR A 224 -16.98 15.56 6.35
N SER A 225 -18.17 15.01 6.63
CA SER A 225 -18.65 14.91 8.00
C SER A 225 -17.84 13.91 8.83
N ALA A 226 -17.73 14.16 10.13
CA ALA A 226 -17.07 13.22 11.05
C ALA A 226 -17.74 11.82 11.03
N ASN A 227 -19.05 11.76 10.78
CA ASN A 227 -19.76 10.48 10.66
C ASN A 227 -19.40 9.73 9.37
N ALA A 228 -19.21 10.42 8.25
CA ALA A 228 -18.75 9.80 7.02
C ALA A 228 -17.33 9.25 7.16
N ILE A 229 -16.42 10.00 7.78
CA ILE A 229 -15.06 9.55 8.10
C ILE A 229 -15.12 8.31 9.02
N ALA A 230 -15.97 8.33 10.04
CA ALA A 230 -16.16 7.19 10.91
C ALA A 230 -16.71 5.95 10.16
N GLY A 231 -17.59 6.16 9.17
CA GLY A 231 -18.09 5.11 8.29
C GLY A 231 -16.95 4.43 7.51
N ILE A 232 -16.12 5.23 6.84
CA ILE A 232 -14.94 4.72 6.10
C ILE A 232 -14.02 3.91 7.03
N ILE A 233 -13.73 4.42 8.24
CA ILE A 233 -12.91 3.69 9.22
C ILE A 233 -13.56 2.37 9.63
N ALA A 234 -14.89 2.33 9.78
CA ALA A 234 -15.61 1.13 10.16
C ALA A 234 -15.56 0.07 9.05
N ASP A 235 -15.75 0.49 7.80
CA ASP A 235 -15.70 -0.41 6.63
C ASP A 235 -14.31 -0.99 6.44
N GLU A 236 -13.27 -0.15 6.51
CA GLU A 236 -11.88 -0.60 6.44
C GLU A 236 -11.49 -1.52 7.61
N ALA A 237 -11.96 -1.23 8.81
CA ALA A 237 -11.74 -2.12 9.96
C ALA A 237 -12.44 -3.47 9.77
N ALA A 238 -13.63 -3.49 9.18
CA ALA A 238 -14.35 -4.73 8.87
C ALA A 238 -13.62 -5.55 7.80
N ILE A 239 -13.14 -4.90 6.74
CA ILE A 239 -12.31 -5.53 5.69
C ILE A 239 -11.04 -6.11 6.30
N GLY A 240 -10.29 -5.33 7.09
CA GLY A 240 -9.05 -5.77 7.72
C GLY A 240 -9.22 -6.83 8.82
N MET A 241 -10.45 -7.11 9.26
CA MET A 241 -10.74 -8.24 10.16
C MET A 241 -10.94 -9.56 9.41
N VAL A 242 -11.26 -9.50 8.13
CA VAL A 242 -11.55 -10.67 7.29
C VAL A 242 -10.32 -11.08 6.48
N ASN A 243 -9.49 -10.10 6.12
CA ASN A 243 -8.21 -10.28 5.42
C ASN A 243 -7.02 -10.46 6.42
#